data_f2aeea98b00ac61528e5dc0de027aff6
#
_entry.id   f2aeea98b00ac61528e5dc0de027aff6
#
_cell.length_a   1.000
_cell.length_b   1.000
_cell.length_c   1.000
_cell.angle_alpha   90.00
_cell.angle_beta   90.00
_cell.angle_gamma   90.00
#
_symmetry.space_group_name_H-M   'P 1'
#
loop_
_entity.id
_entity.type
_entity.pdbx_description
1 polymer ?
#
loop_
_entity_poly.entity_id
_entity_poly.type
_entity_poly.pdbx_seq_one_letter_code
_entity_poly.pdbx_strand_id
1 'polypeptide(L)'
;STDGTEEIALEYVKKDERFKYVFQENGGVSKARNIGAAQALGTYILPLDADDKLEETYIEKALSHFTHHPETLLVYCQWGFFGEATNHSQVSYKGYAKLLVNNEIFCSSVFRKSDMLRIGGFDEDMHLGLEDWEFYIRLLDEQSIVYQIQEPLFFYRIKAISKNVTAAQNIAEVENYIYQKHIRRYSLYYGSAILPLRRLFLCEKELEDCKARIARHKNKWYRRLFYKYIKGNLKKK
;
A
#
# COMPACT_ATOMS: atom_id res chain seq x y z
N SER A 1 19.52 13.67 7.21
CA SER A 1 18.69 14.75 7.77
C SER A 1 19.56 15.97 8.03
N THR A 2 19.01 17.17 7.82
CA THR A 2 19.69 18.46 8.04
C THR A 2 19.02 19.24 9.20
N ASP A 3 18.23 18.55 9.99
CA ASP A 3 17.50 19.05 11.17
C ASP A 3 18.05 18.39 12.46
N GLY A 4 17.42 18.58 13.59
CA GLY A 4 17.84 18.02 14.88
C GLY A 4 17.63 16.50 15.05
N THR A 5 17.40 15.74 13.99
CA THR A 5 17.17 14.27 14.05
C THR A 5 18.37 13.52 14.62
N GLU A 6 19.60 13.94 14.27
CA GLU A 6 20.82 13.30 14.74
C GLU A 6 20.96 13.40 16.26
N GLU A 7 20.78 14.59 16.83
CA GLU A 7 20.91 14.83 18.27
C GLU A 7 19.90 13.96 19.02
N ILE A 8 18.65 13.90 18.55
CA ILE A 8 17.60 13.07 19.15
C ILE A 8 17.97 11.58 19.06
N ALA A 9 18.44 11.10 17.91
CA ALA A 9 18.84 9.71 17.75
C ALA A 9 20.00 9.31 18.67
N LEU A 10 21.01 10.18 18.81
CA LEU A 10 22.15 9.97 19.70
C LEU A 10 21.76 9.96 21.18
N GLU A 11 20.72 10.69 21.59
CA GLU A 11 20.18 10.59 22.95
C GLU A 11 19.61 9.19 23.24
N TYR A 12 18.91 8.57 22.28
CA TYR A 12 18.40 7.21 22.44
C TYR A 12 19.53 6.17 22.46
N VAL A 13 20.55 6.33 21.64
CA VAL A 13 21.76 5.46 21.67
C VAL A 13 22.42 5.48 23.03
N LYS A 14 22.46 6.64 23.73
CA LYS A 14 23.02 6.75 25.08
C LYS A 14 22.14 6.09 26.15
N LYS A 15 20.83 6.01 25.93
CA LYS A 15 19.86 5.44 26.88
C LYS A 15 19.81 3.91 26.83
N ASP A 16 20.03 3.31 25.65
CA ASP A 16 19.87 1.87 25.47
C ASP A 16 20.77 1.38 24.32
N GLU A 17 21.63 0.42 24.61
CA GLU A 17 22.63 -0.15 23.66
C GLU A 17 21.98 -0.84 22.43
N ARG A 18 20.70 -1.14 22.50
CA ARG A 18 19.94 -1.70 21.35
C ARG A 18 19.71 -0.68 20.26
N PHE A 19 19.71 0.61 20.59
CA PHE A 19 19.65 1.68 19.58
C PHE A 19 20.99 1.83 18.91
N LYS A 20 20.96 1.92 17.58
CA LYS A 20 22.14 2.20 16.77
C LYS A 20 21.85 3.36 15.84
N TYR A 21 22.76 4.31 15.78
CA TYR A 21 22.68 5.43 14.87
C TYR A 21 23.67 5.21 13.72
N VAL A 22 23.19 5.39 12.48
CA VAL A 22 24.02 5.30 11.28
C VAL A 22 23.83 6.57 10.45
N PHE A 23 24.88 7.37 10.35
CA PHE A 23 24.89 8.52 9.48
C PHE A 23 25.17 8.08 8.04
N GLN A 24 24.43 8.67 7.10
CA GLN A 24 24.70 8.55 5.67
C GLN A 24 24.32 9.85 4.95
N GLU A 25 24.95 10.10 3.80
CA GLU A 25 24.48 11.12 2.86
C GLU A 25 23.10 10.73 2.32
N ASN A 26 22.26 11.74 2.05
CA ASN A 26 20.92 11.51 1.53
C ASN A 26 20.97 10.75 0.19
N GLY A 27 20.50 9.53 0.20
CA GLY A 27 20.39 8.63 -0.94
C GLY A 27 18.97 8.03 -1.10
N GLY A 28 17.98 8.67 -0.46
CA GLY A 28 16.58 8.20 -0.49
C GLY A 28 16.25 7.16 0.58
N VAL A 29 14.97 6.84 0.68
CA VAL A 29 14.41 5.95 1.71
C VAL A 29 14.86 4.49 1.51
N SER A 30 14.91 4.01 0.27
CA SER A 30 15.36 2.65 -0.07
C SER A 30 16.79 2.40 0.42
N LYS A 31 17.71 3.30 0.13
CA LYS A 31 19.10 3.21 0.59
C LYS A 31 19.19 3.23 2.12
N ALA A 32 18.44 4.10 2.78
CA ALA A 32 18.41 4.16 4.24
C ALA A 32 17.93 2.85 4.87
N ARG A 33 16.86 2.26 4.33
CA ARG A 33 16.33 0.96 4.79
C ARG A 33 17.33 -0.17 4.51
N ASN A 34 17.99 -0.18 3.36
CA ASN A 34 18.99 -1.19 3.02
C ASN A 34 20.19 -1.15 3.98
N ILE A 35 20.72 0.04 4.27
CA ILE A 35 21.84 0.22 5.21
C ILE A 35 21.41 -0.17 6.63
N GLY A 36 20.22 0.26 7.08
CA GLY A 36 19.68 -0.11 8.38
C GLY A 36 19.51 -1.62 8.52
N ALA A 37 18.95 -2.29 7.52
CA ALA A 37 18.79 -3.73 7.50
C ALA A 37 20.14 -4.48 7.47
N ALA A 38 21.15 -3.97 6.75
CA ALA A 38 22.48 -4.55 6.72
C ALA A 38 23.12 -4.54 8.12
N GLN A 39 22.96 -3.46 8.88
CA GLN A 39 23.48 -3.29 10.23
C GLN A 39 22.65 -4.03 11.30
N ALA A 40 21.39 -4.34 11.03
CA ALA A 40 20.52 -5.02 11.97
C ALA A 40 21.05 -6.43 12.31
N LEU A 41 20.98 -6.81 13.58
CA LEU A 41 21.40 -8.13 14.07
C LEU A 41 20.24 -9.12 14.19
N GLY A 42 18.99 -8.63 14.11
CA GLY A 42 17.78 -9.44 14.26
C GLY A 42 17.53 -10.36 13.06
N THR A 43 16.86 -11.47 13.32
CA THR A 43 16.38 -12.42 12.30
C THR A 43 15.30 -11.80 11.42
N TYR A 44 14.49 -10.90 12.00
CA TYR A 44 13.38 -10.22 11.34
C TYR A 44 13.68 -8.73 11.18
N ILE A 45 13.15 -8.15 10.13
CA ILE A 45 13.18 -6.72 9.83
C ILE A 45 11.74 -6.17 9.89
N LEU A 46 11.59 -5.03 10.52
CA LEU A 46 10.39 -4.20 10.51
C LEU A 46 10.81 -2.76 10.16
N PRO A 47 10.63 -2.32 8.92
CA PRO A 47 10.87 -0.91 8.58
C PRO A 47 9.84 -0.03 9.29
N LEU A 48 10.28 1.11 9.82
CA LEU A 48 9.39 2.10 10.43
C LEU A 48 9.88 3.49 10.05
N ASP A 49 9.01 4.28 9.46
CA ASP A 49 9.31 5.67 9.13
C ASP A 49 9.28 6.53 10.41
N ALA A 50 10.17 7.52 10.49
CA ALA A 50 10.41 8.30 11.70
C ALA A 50 9.20 9.13 12.17
N ASP A 51 8.19 9.29 11.33
CA ASP A 51 6.97 10.02 11.63
C ASP A 51 5.74 9.14 11.92
N ASP A 52 5.90 7.82 11.88
CA ASP A 52 4.83 6.85 12.13
C ASP A 52 4.90 6.26 13.54
N LYS A 53 3.90 5.46 13.92
CA LYS A 53 3.79 4.82 15.23
C LYS A 53 3.39 3.36 15.11
N LEU A 54 3.87 2.56 16.07
CA LEU A 54 3.46 1.18 16.29
C LEU A 54 2.79 1.05 17.66
N GLU A 55 1.81 0.14 17.76
CA GLU A 55 1.34 -0.35 19.04
C GLU A 55 2.36 -1.31 19.66
N GLU A 56 2.45 -1.30 20.97
CA GLU A 56 3.44 -2.05 21.75
C GLU A 56 3.39 -3.57 21.48
N THR A 57 2.22 -4.11 21.18
CA THR A 57 1.99 -5.54 20.95
C THR A 57 2.26 -6.03 19.54
N TYR A 58 2.56 -5.13 18.58
CA TYR A 58 2.68 -5.52 17.17
C TYR A 58 3.83 -6.51 16.94
N ILE A 59 5.01 -6.19 17.44
CA ILE A 59 6.21 -7.04 17.27
C ILE A 59 5.99 -8.41 17.92
N GLU A 60 5.47 -8.45 19.15
CA GLU A 60 5.18 -9.68 19.87
C GLU A 60 4.23 -10.59 19.09
N LYS A 61 3.11 -10.04 18.60
CA LYS A 61 2.13 -10.80 17.82
C LYS A 61 2.69 -11.32 16.51
N ALA A 62 3.48 -10.49 15.81
CA ALA A 62 4.12 -10.90 14.57
C ALA A 62 5.12 -12.04 14.78
N LEU A 63 5.98 -11.94 15.80
CA LEU A 63 6.96 -12.98 16.14
C LEU A 63 6.29 -14.26 16.64
N SER A 64 5.24 -14.15 17.45
CA SER A 64 4.43 -15.30 17.85
C SER A 64 3.85 -16.03 16.63
N HIS A 65 3.32 -15.30 15.65
CA HIS A 65 2.83 -15.90 14.42
C HIS A 65 3.94 -16.66 13.67
N PHE A 66 5.10 -16.05 13.45
CA PHE A 66 6.23 -16.72 12.78
C PHE A 66 6.74 -17.96 13.50
N THR A 67 6.63 -17.98 14.84
CA THR A 67 7.03 -19.13 15.66
C THR A 67 6.13 -20.34 15.39
N HIS A 68 4.82 -20.12 15.27
CA HIS A 68 3.83 -21.18 15.04
C HIS A 68 3.65 -21.51 13.56
N HIS A 69 3.97 -20.56 12.68
CA HIS A 69 3.82 -20.63 11.23
C HIS A 69 5.12 -20.24 10.51
N PRO A 70 6.18 -21.06 10.60
CA PRO A 70 7.49 -20.75 10.02
C PRO A 70 7.48 -20.63 8.49
N GLU A 71 6.46 -21.18 7.83
CA GLU A 71 6.23 -21.06 6.38
C GLU A 71 5.76 -19.66 5.96
N THR A 72 5.24 -18.85 6.89
CA THR A 72 4.79 -17.47 6.59
C THR A 72 5.98 -16.61 6.17
N LEU A 73 5.84 -15.92 5.06
CA LEU A 73 6.90 -15.09 4.50
C LEU A 73 6.85 -13.64 5.00
N LEU A 74 5.64 -13.13 5.21
CA LEU A 74 5.40 -11.75 5.63
C LEU A 74 4.21 -11.68 6.60
N VAL A 75 4.38 -10.90 7.67
CA VAL A 75 3.31 -10.54 8.62
C VAL A 75 3.13 -9.04 8.62
N TYR A 76 1.90 -8.57 8.50
CA TYR A 76 1.53 -7.17 8.65
C TYR A 76 0.24 -7.06 9.48
N CYS A 77 -0.25 -5.85 9.76
CA CYS A 77 -1.45 -5.63 10.56
C CYS A 77 -2.44 -4.72 9.82
N GLN A 78 -3.61 -4.50 10.36
CA GLN A 78 -4.43 -3.38 9.95
C GLN A 78 -3.73 -2.08 10.37
N TRP A 79 -4.04 -0.97 9.69
CA TRP A 79 -3.45 0.32 10.03
C TRP A 79 -4.49 1.41 10.22
N GLY A 80 -4.17 2.38 11.03
CA GLY A 80 -4.92 3.60 11.24
C GLY A 80 -4.14 4.83 10.78
N PHE A 81 -4.82 5.96 10.82
CA PHE A 81 -4.24 7.26 10.56
C PHE A 81 -4.24 8.09 11.84
N PHE A 82 -3.28 8.99 11.96
CA PHE A 82 -3.25 10.00 13.01
C PHE A 82 -2.70 11.32 12.48
N GLY A 83 -2.88 12.40 13.23
CA GLY A 83 -2.56 13.75 12.79
C GLY A 83 -3.80 14.45 12.24
N GLU A 84 -3.84 14.80 10.96
CA GLU A 84 -4.98 15.49 10.34
C GLU A 84 -6.18 14.58 10.00
N ALA A 85 -6.02 13.27 10.09
CA ALA A 85 -7.09 12.28 9.93
C ALA A 85 -6.93 11.14 10.95
N THR A 86 -8.05 10.51 11.33
CA THR A 86 -8.08 9.47 12.41
C THR A 86 -8.92 8.24 12.03
N ASN A 87 -9.08 7.95 10.76
CA ASN A 87 -9.79 6.76 10.28
C ASN A 87 -8.84 5.54 10.20
N HIS A 88 -9.45 4.36 10.05
CA HIS A 88 -8.72 3.09 9.88
C HIS A 88 -8.86 2.58 8.46
N SER A 89 -7.84 1.90 7.96
CA SER A 89 -7.89 1.22 6.67
C SER A 89 -8.30 -0.24 6.85
N GLN A 90 -9.15 -0.72 5.93
CA GLN A 90 -9.57 -2.11 5.84
C GLN A 90 -8.94 -2.85 4.64
N VAL A 91 -7.89 -2.27 4.06
CA VAL A 91 -7.20 -2.91 2.93
C VAL A 91 -6.52 -4.18 3.43
N SER A 92 -6.68 -5.26 2.69
CA SER A 92 -6.06 -6.56 2.96
C SER A 92 -5.46 -7.15 1.70
N TYR A 93 -4.35 -7.87 1.85
CA TYR A 93 -3.73 -8.62 0.77
C TYR A 93 -4.69 -9.70 0.23
N LYS A 94 -4.92 -9.68 -1.07
CA LYS A 94 -5.86 -10.58 -1.77
C LYS A 94 -5.18 -11.53 -2.76
N GLY A 95 -3.88 -11.74 -2.57
CA GLY A 95 -3.07 -12.61 -3.39
C GLY A 95 -2.16 -11.88 -4.37
N TYR A 96 -1.17 -12.60 -4.85
CA TYR A 96 -0.06 -12.02 -5.63
C TYR A 96 -0.52 -11.33 -6.91
N ALA A 97 -1.48 -11.92 -7.64
CA ALA A 97 -2.02 -11.30 -8.85
C ALA A 97 -2.62 -9.90 -8.54
N LYS A 98 -3.29 -9.74 -7.40
CA LYS A 98 -3.84 -8.44 -7.01
C LYS A 98 -2.75 -7.46 -6.57
N LEU A 99 -1.72 -7.94 -5.89
CA LEU A 99 -0.55 -7.14 -5.53
C LEU A 99 0.16 -6.54 -6.76
N LEU A 100 0.19 -7.24 -7.89
CA LEU A 100 0.78 -6.70 -9.12
C LEU A 100 0.07 -5.43 -9.64
N VAL A 101 -1.16 -5.16 -9.24
CA VAL A 101 -1.93 -3.98 -9.71
C VAL A 101 -2.29 -3.00 -8.60
N ASN A 102 -2.11 -3.37 -7.33
CA ASN A 102 -2.38 -2.48 -6.19
C ASN A 102 -1.39 -2.75 -5.06
N ASN A 103 -0.89 -1.70 -4.42
CA ASN A 103 -0.20 -1.85 -3.16
C ASN A 103 -1.20 -2.13 -2.03
N GLU A 104 -1.25 -3.38 -1.57
CA GLU A 104 -2.16 -3.83 -0.50
C GLU A 104 -1.44 -4.03 0.85
N ILE A 105 -0.13 -3.81 0.90
CA ILE A 105 0.72 -4.02 2.09
C ILE A 105 1.54 -2.75 2.32
N PHE A 106 1.44 -2.17 3.49
CA PHE A 106 2.23 -0.98 3.83
C PHE A 106 3.67 -1.34 4.26
N CYS A 107 4.56 -0.34 4.27
CA CYS A 107 6.00 -0.54 4.47
C CYS A 107 6.35 -1.17 5.82
N SER A 108 5.61 -0.86 6.90
CA SER A 108 5.89 -1.35 8.27
C SER A 108 5.38 -2.78 8.49
N SER A 109 5.69 -3.70 7.59
CA SER A 109 5.46 -5.14 7.73
C SER A 109 6.72 -5.88 8.17
N VAL A 110 6.53 -7.05 8.78
CA VAL A 110 7.60 -7.88 9.35
C VAL A 110 7.93 -9.01 8.39
N PHE A 111 9.19 -9.18 8.07
CA PHE A 111 9.72 -10.24 7.19
C PHE A 111 11.12 -10.68 7.65
N ARG A 112 11.61 -11.83 7.16
CA ARG A 112 12.96 -12.28 7.52
C ARG A 112 14.02 -11.45 6.82
N LYS A 113 15.08 -11.09 7.56
CA LYS A 113 16.27 -10.44 6.98
C LYS A 113 16.87 -11.26 5.84
N SER A 114 16.93 -12.58 5.97
CA SER A 114 17.44 -13.48 4.93
C SER A 114 16.66 -13.36 3.61
N ASP A 115 15.33 -13.23 3.67
CA ASP A 115 14.49 -13.09 2.49
C ASP A 115 14.69 -11.73 1.80
N MET A 116 14.81 -10.64 2.60
CA MET A 116 15.18 -9.33 2.08
C MET A 116 16.53 -9.36 1.35
N LEU A 117 17.54 -9.97 1.96
CA LEU A 117 18.88 -10.07 1.35
C LEU A 117 18.87 -10.94 0.08
N ARG A 118 18.10 -12.03 0.06
CA ARG A 118 17.95 -12.91 -1.10
C ARG A 118 17.42 -12.18 -2.34
N ILE A 119 16.55 -11.18 -2.14
CA ILE A 119 15.99 -10.39 -3.26
C ILE A 119 16.76 -9.09 -3.54
N GLY A 120 17.86 -8.82 -2.81
CA GLY A 120 18.71 -7.64 -3.01
C GLY A 120 18.24 -6.35 -2.31
N GLY A 121 17.34 -6.45 -1.31
CA GLY A 121 16.86 -5.28 -0.56
C GLY A 121 15.82 -4.43 -1.30
N PHE A 122 15.61 -3.20 -0.84
CA PHE A 122 14.77 -2.20 -1.52
C PHE A 122 15.50 -1.64 -2.75
N ASP A 123 14.74 -1.31 -3.79
CA ASP A 123 15.27 -0.72 -5.01
C ASP A 123 15.66 0.74 -4.77
N GLU A 124 16.97 1.04 -4.93
CA GLU A 124 17.52 2.37 -4.66
C GLU A 124 17.24 3.38 -5.80
N ASP A 125 16.82 2.91 -6.97
CA ASP A 125 16.43 3.77 -8.09
C ASP A 125 14.98 4.30 -7.95
N MET A 126 14.21 3.79 -6.99
CA MET A 126 12.86 4.28 -6.71
C MET A 126 12.86 5.53 -5.83
N HIS A 127 12.96 6.71 -6.46
CA HIS A 127 13.03 7.99 -5.75
C HIS A 127 11.66 8.67 -5.54
N LEU A 128 10.64 8.26 -6.30
CA LEU A 128 9.32 8.91 -6.33
C LEU A 128 8.30 8.29 -5.36
N GLY A 129 8.67 7.24 -4.62
CA GLY A 129 7.80 6.51 -3.68
C GLY A 129 7.38 5.15 -4.20
N LEU A 130 6.55 4.44 -3.40
CA LEU A 130 6.07 3.06 -3.65
C LEU A 130 7.19 2.01 -3.77
N GLU A 131 8.33 2.29 -3.15
CA GLU A 131 9.46 1.36 -3.06
C GLU A 131 9.13 0.10 -2.26
N ASP A 132 8.18 0.20 -1.34
CA ASP A 132 7.62 -0.93 -0.58
C ASP A 132 6.79 -1.85 -1.49
N TRP A 133 5.98 -1.29 -2.39
CA TRP A 133 5.21 -2.06 -3.36
C TRP A 133 6.11 -2.86 -4.29
N GLU A 134 7.13 -2.24 -4.87
CA GLU A 134 8.13 -2.89 -5.71
C GLU A 134 8.86 -4.00 -4.94
N PHE A 135 9.23 -3.73 -3.69
CA PHE A 135 9.87 -4.69 -2.81
C PHE A 135 8.98 -5.93 -2.58
N TYR A 136 7.69 -5.75 -2.31
CA TYR A 136 6.77 -6.87 -2.11
C TYR A 136 6.51 -7.65 -3.40
N ILE A 137 6.50 -7.01 -4.56
CA ILE A 137 6.44 -7.71 -5.85
C ILE A 137 7.63 -8.66 -6.03
N ARG A 138 8.84 -8.30 -5.54
CA ARG A 138 10.01 -9.20 -5.58
C ARG A 138 10.01 -10.25 -4.47
N LEU A 139 9.56 -9.87 -3.30
CA LEU A 139 9.57 -10.74 -2.11
C LEU A 139 8.56 -11.88 -2.23
N LEU A 140 7.39 -11.61 -2.78
CA LEU A 140 6.24 -12.52 -2.82
C LEU A 140 6.06 -13.17 -4.19
N ASP A 141 5.30 -14.27 -4.18
CA ASP A 141 4.79 -15.00 -5.34
C ASP A 141 3.41 -15.61 -5.03
N GLU A 142 2.87 -16.43 -5.94
CA GLU A 142 1.55 -17.08 -5.74
C GLU A 142 1.50 -18.05 -4.56
N GLN A 143 2.62 -18.64 -4.19
CA GLN A 143 2.70 -19.65 -3.13
C GLN A 143 3.04 -19.02 -1.78
N SER A 144 3.34 -17.73 -1.77
CA SER A 144 3.76 -17.02 -0.57
C SER A 144 2.62 -16.88 0.43
N ILE A 145 2.87 -17.30 1.67
CA ILE A 145 1.94 -17.13 2.77
C ILE A 145 2.17 -15.77 3.40
N VAL A 146 1.14 -14.94 3.34
CA VAL A 146 1.09 -13.59 3.93
C VAL A 146 0.00 -13.58 5.00
N TYR A 147 0.34 -13.12 6.20
CA TYR A 147 -0.60 -13.05 7.32
C TYR A 147 -0.90 -11.61 7.73
N GLN A 148 -2.17 -11.28 7.89
CA GLN A 148 -2.61 -10.00 8.42
C GLN A 148 -3.18 -10.15 9.83
N ILE A 149 -2.55 -9.50 10.80
CA ILE A 149 -3.12 -9.33 12.14
C ILE A 149 -4.33 -8.41 12.03
N GLN A 150 -5.50 -8.87 12.50
CA GLN A 150 -6.79 -8.18 12.36
C GLN A 150 -7.00 -7.10 13.43
N GLU A 151 -5.94 -6.36 13.74
CA GLU A 151 -5.93 -5.26 14.70
C GLU A 151 -5.14 -4.08 14.10
N PRO A 152 -5.55 -2.82 14.35
CA PRO A 152 -4.83 -1.64 13.90
C PRO A 152 -3.62 -1.39 14.81
N LEU A 153 -2.46 -1.96 14.45
CA LEU A 153 -1.23 -1.90 15.24
C LEU A 153 -0.15 -1.03 14.61
N PHE A 154 -0.41 -0.45 13.45
CA PHE A 154 0.42 0.55 12.79
C PHE A 154 -0.40 1.81 12.53
N PHE A 155 0.19 2.98 12.79
CA PHE A 155 -0.46 4.28 12.59
C PHE A 155 0.40 5.18 11.72
N TYR A 156 -0.15 5.49 10.56
CA TYR A 156 0.45 6.37 9.56
C TYR A 156 0.10 7.84 9.86
N ARG A 157 1.10 8.71 9.87
CA ARG A 157 0.88 10.15 10.10
C ARG A 157 0.40 10.86 8.85
N ILE A 158 -0.79 11.43 8.90
CA ILE A 158 -1.30 12.33 7.86
C ILE A 158 -0.79 13.73 8.11
N LYS A 159 -0.14 14.31 7.11
CA LYS A 159 0.36 15.68 7.07
C LYS A 159 -0.19 16.40 5.84
N ALA A 160 -0.39 17.73 5.92
CA ALA A 160 -0.82 18.56 4.79
C ALA A 160 0.15 18.49 3.59
N ILE A 161 1.45 18.33 3.87
CA ILE A 161 2.48 18.13 2.85
C ILE A 161 3.20 16.81 3.16
N SER A 162 3.04 15.82 2.31
CA SER A 162 3.72 14.51 2.46
C SER A 162 4.28 14.02 1.12
N LYS A 163 5.25 13.09 1.15
CA LYS A 163 5.77 12.42 -0.06
C LYS A 163 4.68 11.69 -0.84
N ASN A 164 3.62 11.22 -0.17
CA ASN A 164 2.48 10.58 -0.85
C ASN A 164 1.73 11.53 -1.78
N VAL A 165 1.72 12.84 -1.51
CA VAL A 165 1.18 13.83 -2.44
C VAL A 165 2.03 13.89 -3.70
N THR A 166 3.36 13.86 -3.55
CA THR A 166 4.29 13.82 -4.69
C THR A 166 4.20 12.48 -5.44
N ALA A 167 4.09 11.35 -4.73
CA ALA A 167 3.90 10.04 -5.33
C ALA A 167 2.58 9.97 -6.12
N ALA A 168 1.49 10.53 -5.60
CA ALA A 168 0.22 10.61 -6.31
C ALA A 168 0.29 11.45 -7.59
N GLN A 169 1.11 12.50 -7.61
CA GLN A 169 1.35 13.32 -8.81
C GLN A 169 2.16 12.59 -9.87
N ASN A 170 3.04 11.66 -9.48
CA ASN A 170 3.94 10.91 -10.35
C ASN A 170 3.55 9.43 -10.47
N ILE A 171 2.33 9.06 -10.06
CA ILE A 171 1.90 7.66 -9.96
C ILE A 171 2.10 6.90 -11.28
N ALA A 172 1.77 7.51 -12.41
CA ALA A 172 1.91 6.88 -13.73
C ALA A 172 3.38 6.57 -14.08
N GLU A 173 4.32 7.41 -13.66
CA GLU A 173 5.76 7.19 -13.87
C GLU A 173 6.27 6.03 -13.00
N VAL A 174 5.86 6.00 -11.73
CA VAL A 174 6.22 4.93 -10.79
C VAL A 174 5.63 3.59 -11.24
N GLU A 175 4.35 3.56 -11.58
CA GLU A 175 3.68 2.35 -12.09
C GLU A 175 4.32 1.85 -13.39
N ASN A 176 4.70 2.75 -14.30
CA ASN A 176 5.40 2.37 -15.53
C ASN A 176 6.80 1.80 -15.23
N TYR A 177 7.53 2.39 -14.28
CA TYR A 177 8.83 1.85 -13.85
C TYR A 177 8.68 0.42 -13.29
N ILE A 178 7.75 0.21 -12.35
CA ILE A 178 7.45 -1.11 -11.77
C ILE A 178 7.05 -2.10 -12.87
N TYR A 179 6.15 -1.70 -13.77
CA TYR A 179 5.71 -2.53 -14.88
C TYR A 179 6.85 -2.95 -15.79
N GLN A 180 7.70 -2.02 -16.22
CA GLN A 180 8.83 -2.32 -17.11
C GLN A 180 9.84 -3.26 -16.43
N LYS A 181 10.14 -3.01 -15.16
CA LYS A 181 11.05 -3.84 -14.37
C LYS A 181 10.53 -5.27 -14.19
N HIS A 182 9.22 -5.44 -14.04
CA HIS A 182 8.58 -6.72 -13.76
C HIS A 182 7.73 -7.26 -14.93
N ILE A 183 7.98 -6.82 -16.15
CA ILE A 183 7.15 -7.15 -17.33
C ILE A 183 6.93 -8.65 -17.53
N ARG A 184 7.92 -9.49 -17.18
CA ARG A 184 7.78 -10.95 -17.25
C ARG A 184 6.74 -11.48 -16.27
N ARG A 185 6.69 -10.92 -15.04
CA ARG A 185 5.70 -11.30 -14.02
C ARG A 185 4.30 -10.87 -14.47
N TYR A 186 4.15 -9.64 -14.92
CA TYR A 186 2.89 -9.15 -15.47
C TYR A 186 2.40 -9.98 -16.65
N SER A 187 3.29 -10.36 -17.56
CA SER A 187 2.95 -11.18 -18.71
C SER A 187 2.51 -12.59 -18.30
N LEU A 188 3.13 -13.16 -17.25
CA LEU A 188 2.77 -14.49 -16.73
C LEU A 188 1.34 -14.49 -16.17
N TYR A 189 0.96 -13.46 -15.39
CA TYR A 189 -0.32 -13.41 -14.68
C TYR A 189 -1.47 -12.85 -15.52
N TYR A 190 -1.20 -11.89 -16.37
CA TYR A 190 -2.22 -11.19 -17.15
C TYR A 190 -2.17 -11.47 -18.63
N GLY A 191 -1.19 -12.24 -19.09
CA GLY A 191 -0.98 -12.49 -20.51
C GLY A 191 -0.54 -11.25 -21.27
N SER A 192 -0.91 -11.15 -22.55
CA SER A 192 -0.66 -9.93 -23.31
C SER A 192 -1.57 -8.80 -22.83
N ALA A 193 -1.08 -7.55 -22.87
CA ALA A 193 -1.87 -6.36 -22.53
C ALA A 193 -3.19 -6.22 -23.31
N ILE A 194 -3.30 -6.90 -24.45
CA ILE A 194 -4.48 -6.86 -25.32
C ILE A 194 -5.74 -7.42 -24.61
N LEU A 195 -5.62 -8.52 -23.86
CA LEU A 195 -6.77 -9.11 -23.18
C LEU A 195 -7.35 -8.24 -22.05
N PRO A 196 -6.53 -7.71 -21.11
CA PRO A 196 -7.01 -6.76 -20.11
C PRO A 196 -7.62 -5.49 -20.73
N LEU A 197 -6.98 -4.90 -21.73
CA LEU A 197 -7.49 -3.74 -22.44
C LEU A 197 -8.83 -4.03 -23.11
N ARG A 198 -8.96 -5.17 -23.78
CA ARG A 198 -10.22 -5.59 -24.40
C ARG A 198 -11.34 -5.75 -23.37
N ARG A 199 -11.03 -6.33 -22.21
CA ARG A 199 -11.99 -6.45 -21.09
C ARG A 199 -12.37 -5.07 -20.55
N LEU A 200 -11.41 -4.15 -20.39
CA LEU A 200 -11.68 -2.79 -19.96
C LEU A 200 -12.65 -2.09 -20.88
N PHE A 201 -12.40 -2.10 -22.20
CA PHE A 201 -13.31 -1.55 -23.20
C PHE A 201 -14.72 -2.13 -23.15
N LEU A 202 -14.84 -3.45 -22.91
CA LEU A 202 -16.15 -4.08 -22.79
C LEU A 202 -16.88 -3.61 -21.52
N CYS A 203 -16.18 -3.52 -20.38
CA CYS A 203 -16.74 -3.00 -19.13
C CYS A 203 -17.15 -1.53 -19.24
N GLU A 204 -16.36 -0.69 -19.89
CA GLU A 204 -16.69 0.71 -20.13
C GLU A 204 -17.98 0.83 -20.96
N LYS A 205 -18.10 0.05 -22.03
CA LYS A 205 -19.31 0.00 -22.86
C LYS A 205 -20.53 -0.45 -22.08
N GLU A 206 -20.40 -1.52 -21.27
CA GLU A 206 -21.49 -1.99 -20.40
C GLU A 206 -21.89 -0.93 -19.37
N LEU A 207 -20.93 -0.19 -18.82
CA LEU A 207 -21.19 0.90 -17.88
C LEU A 207 -21.94 2.06 -18.55
N GLU A 208 -21.57 2.43 -19.79
CA GLU A 208 -22.29 3.44 -20.57
C GLU A 208 -23.72 3.00 -20.88
N ASP A 209 -23.91 1.74 -21.29
CA ASP A 209 -25.23 1.16 -21.53
C ASP A 209 -26.09 1.17 -20.25
N CYS A 210 -25.51 0.82 -19.10
CA CYS A 210 -26.18 0.90 -17.80
C CYS A 210 -26.57 2.34 -17.45
N LYS A 211 -25.66 3.31 -17.60
CA LYS A 211 -25.96 4.73 -17.39
C LYS A 211 -27.09 5.22 -18.29
N ALA A 212 -27.07 4.82 -19.56
CA ALA A 212 -28.13 5.17 -20.54
C ALA A 212 -29.48 4.54 -20.17
N ARG A 213 -29.49 3.28 -19.66
CA ARG A 213 -30.72 2.63 -19.14
C ARG A 213 -31.29 3.38 -17.93
N ILE A 214 -30.44 3.73 -16.96
CA ILE A 214 -30.85 4.50 -15.77
C ILE A 214 -31.43 5.85 -16.18
N ALA A 215 -30.78 6.57 -17.07
CA ALA A 215 -31.27 7.87 -17.57
C ALA A 215 -32.64 7.74 -18.26
N ARG A 216 -32.85 6.69 -19.09
CA ARG A 216 -34.13 6.41 -19.73
C ARG A 216 -35.23 6.08 -18.71
N HIS A 217 -34.91 5.34 -17.63
CA HIS A 217 -35.86 5.02 -16.57
C HIS A 217 -36.21 6.26 -15.74
N LYS A 218 -35.22 7.10 -15.39
CA LYS A 218 -35.48 8.39 -14.72
C LYS A 218 -36.40 9.27 -15.56
N ASN A 219 -36.14 9.44 -16.85
CA ASN A 219 -36.98 10.24 -17.74
C ASN A 219 -38.41 9.70 -17.85
N LYS A 220 -38.62 8.37 -17.91
CA LYS A 220 -39.95 7.77 -17.91
C LYS A 220 -40.68 8.01 -16.58
N TRP A 221 -39.98 7.96 -15.47
CA TRP A 221 -40.55 8.19 -14.14
C TRP A 221 -40.95 9.65 -13.94
N TYR A 222 -40.12 10.63 -14.32
CA TYR A 222 -40.44 12.05 -14.30
C TYR A 222 -41.64 12.36 -15.20
N ARG A 223 -41.72 11.81 -16.39
CA ARG A 223 -42.87 11.98 -17.28
C ARG A 223 -44.16 11.43 -16.65
N ARG A 224 -44.13 10.27 -16.02
CA ARG A 224 -45.28 9.69 -15.31
C ARG A 224 -45.74 10.57 -14.13
N LEU A 225 -44.81 11.12 -13.35
CA LEU A 225 -45.14 12.06 -12.26
C LEU A 225 -45.74 13.35 -12.79
N PHE A 226 -45.16 13.92 -13.82
CA PHE A 226 -45.62 15.14 -14.46
C PHE A 226 -47.04 14.98 -15.02
N TYR A 227 -47.31 13.86 -15.73
CA TYR A 227 -48.65 13.52 -16.20
C TYR A 227 -49.68 13.32 -15.07
N LYS A 228 -49.28 12.67 -13.99
CA LYS A 228 -50.16 12.52 -12.78
C LYS A 228 -50.49 13.86 -12.15
N TYR A 229 -49.48 14.74 -12.05
CA TYR A 229 -49.63 16.09 -11.50
C TYR A 229 -50.60 16.96 -12.34
N ILE A 230 -50.44 16.95 -13.65
CA ILE A 230 -51.32 17.70 -14.58
C ILE A 230 -52.74 17.13 -14.56
N LYS A 231 -52.94 15.81 -14.67
CA LYS A 231 -54.26 15.20 -14.58
C LYS A 231 -54.94 15.40 -13.22
N GLY A 232 -54.19 15.48 -12.14
CA GLY A 232 -54.71 15.75 -10.81
C GLY A 232 -55.21 17.19 -10.65
N ASN A 233 -54.57 18.14 -11.31
CA ASN A 233 -54.96 19.56 -11.27
C ASN A 233 -56.10 19.94 -12.27
N LEU A 234 -56.26 19.17 -13.34
CA LEU A 234 -57.35 19.38 -14.30
C LEU A 234 -58.70 18.79 -13.83
N LYS A 235 -58.71 17.93 -12.78
CA LYS A 235 -59.95 17.40 -12.17
C LYS A 235 -60.46 18.24 -10.98
N LYS A 236 -59.75 19.33 -10.64
CA LYS A 236 -60.14 20.26 -9.57
C LYS A 236 -60.66 21.61 -10.07
N LYS A 237 -60.89 21.74 -11.37
CA LYS A 237 -61.69 22.78 -11.99
C LYS A 237 -62.93 22.14 -12.63
#